data_c85b23c4c03e20273c1f2d910ea20429
#
_entry.id   c85b23c4c03e20273c1f2d910ea20429
#
_cell.length_a   1.000
_cell.length_b   1.000
_cell.length_c   1.000
_cell.angle_alpha   90.00
_cell.angle_beta   90.00
_cell.angle_gamma   90.00
#
_symmetry.space_group_name_H-M   'P 1'
#
loop_
_entity.id
_entity.type
_entity.pdbx_description
1 polymer ?
#
loop_
_entity_poly.entity_id
_entity_poly.type
_entity_poly.pdbx_seq_one_letter_code
_entity_poly.pdbx_strand_id
1 'polypeptide(L)'
;MESSRRQQAQADLGMNFTREDQKREAALVKEQERVARKEAKRQQMMSMPSYRLMVKTSTYMDKYFLDPILGFILPAGIGDALSSVFAFPFVYYSLCVVKSIPLTLAVIYNILMDVLIGAIPFCIGDLLDVFKRSYIENLRLITGYIEDDKEIINKVNKKAFWTAVFIAVICWLIYLVVSWAISLGTSAYNWISSWF
;
A
#
# COMPACT_ATOMS: atom_id res chain seq x y z
N MET A 1 16.63 -17.16 67.36
CA MET A 1 16.29 -17.89 66.10
C MET A 1 15.30 -17.15 65.20
N GLU A 2 14.41 -16.32 65.73
CA GLU A 2 13.44 -15.53 64.90
C GLU A 2 14.09 -14.38 64.11
N SER A 3 15.13 -13.74 64.63
CA SER A 3 15.80 -12.63 63.96
C SER A 3 16.55 -13.08 62.68
N SER A 4 17.10 -14.28 62.65
CA SER A 4 17.82 -14.83 61.51
C SER A 4 16.87 -15.13 60.32
N ARG A 5 15.66 -15.66 60.61
CA ARG A 5 14.66 -15.92 59.55
C ARG A 5 14.06 -14.64 58.96
N ARG A 6 13.86 -13.60 59.80
CA ARG A 6 13.40 -12.30 59.32
C ARG A 6 14.46 -11.58 58.51
N GLN A 7 15.73 -11.66 58.87
CA GLN A 7 16.83 -11.11 58.10
C GLN A 7 17.05 -11.87 56.80
N GLN A 8 16.91 -13.19 56.77
CA GLN A 8 16.92 -13.96 55.54
C GLN A 8 15.72 -13.62 54.63
N ALA A 9 14.51 -13.51 55.16
CA ALA A 9 13.34 -13.13 54.40
C ALA A 9 13.41 -11.71 53.88
N GLN A 10 14.01 -10.77 54.61
CA GLN A 10 14.26 -9.39 54.11
C GLN A 10 15.37 -9.33 53.07
N ALA A 11 16.40 -10.14 53.21
CA ALA A 11 17.48 -10.26 52.21
C ALA A 11 16.96 -10.95 50.94
N ASP A 12 16.13 -11.96 51.06
CA ASP A 12 15.44 -12.62 49.93
C ASP A 12 14.47 -11.69 49.23
N LEU A 13 13.68 -10.90 49.98
CA LEU A 13 12.79 -9.86 49.43
C LEU A 13 13.60 -8.74 48.77
N GLY A 14 14.73 -8.31 49.36
CA GLY A 14 15.60 -7.28 48.75
C GLY A 14 16.29 -7.78 47.48
N MET A 15 16.78 -9.03 47.47
CA MET A 15 17.38 -9.64 46.28
C MET A 15 16.35 -9.91 45.19
N ASN A 16 15.14 -10.29 45.54
CA ASN A 16 14.08 -10.49 44.57
C ASN A 16 13.59 -9.14 43.99
N PHE A 17 13.49 -8.12 44.84
CA PHE A 17 13.08 -6.77 44.41
C PHE A 17 14.16 -6.14 43.48
N THR A 18 15.43 -6.18 43.85
CA THR A 18 16.52 -5.70 42.97
C THR A 18 16.65 -6.50 41.68
N ARG A 19 16.35 -7.78 41.67
CA ARG A 19 16.33 -8.59 40.47
C ARG A 19 15.14 -8.29 39.57
N GLU A 20 14.00 -7.96 40.12
CA GLU A 20 12.84 -7.51 39.38
C GLU A 20 13.07 -6.11 38.80
N ASP A 21 13.65 -5.21 39.57
CA ASP A 21 13.99 -3.86 39.10
C ASP A 21 14.99 -3.90 37.94
N GLN A 22 16.04 -4.71 38.06
CA GLN A 22 16.99 -4.93 36.96
C GLN A 22 16.31 -5.50 35.69
N LYS A 23 15.35 -6.44 35.85
CA LYS A 23 14.59 -6.95 34.72
C LYS A 23 13.70 -5.88 34.08
N ARG A 24 13.08 -5.03 34.90
CA ARG A 24 12.26 -3.92 34.43
C ARG A 24 13.11 -2.87 33.68
N GLU A 25 14.26 -2.50 34.23
CA GLU A 25 15.21 -1.59 33.58
C GLU A 25 15.71 -2.16 32.26
N ALA A 26 16.11 -3.43 32.23
CA ALA A 26 16.54 -4.09 31.00
C ALA A 26 15.42 -4.17 29.94
N ALA A 27 14.16 -4.36 30.38
CA ALA A 27 13.00 -4.33 29.48
C ALA A 27 12.72 -2.93 28.93
N LEU A 28 12.86 -1.90 29.76
CA LEU A 28 12.71 -0.49 29.34
C LEU A 28 13.81 -0.08 28.35
N VAL A 29 15.07 -0.42 28.62
CA VAL A 29 16.18 -0.15 27.70
C VAL A 29 15.97 -0.84 26.36
N LYS A 30 15.57 -2.11 26.38
CA LYS A 30 15.27 -2.87 25.15
C LYS A 30 14.10 -2.26 24.36
N GLU A 31 13.09 -1.77 25.05
CA GLU A 31 11.96 -1.10 24.39
C GLU A 31 12.38 0.26 23.81
N GLN A 32 13.17 1.03 24.53
CA GLN A 32 13.73 2.30 24.02
C GLN A 32 14.61 2.07 22.78
N GLU A 33 15.49 1.06 22.81
CA GLU A 33 16.27 0.69 21.62
C GLU A 33 15.40 0.27 20.45
N ARG A 34 14.32 -0.47 20.72
CA ARG A 34 13.36 -0.87 19.68
C ARG A 34 12.69 0.33 19.04
N VAL A 35 12.23 1.28 19.85
CA VAL A 35 11.62 2.52 19.39
C VAL A 35 12.63 3.35 18.59
N ALA A 36 13.83 3.55 19.12
CA ALA A 36 14.91 4.29 18.44
C ALA A 36 15.27 3.69 17.08
N ARG A 37 15.35 2.35 16.99
CA ARG A 37 15.61 1.65 15.71
C ARG A 37 14.46 1.84 14.72
N LYS A 38 13.21 1.81 15.19
CA LYS A 38 12.04 2.09 14.33
C LYS A 38 12.07 3.52 13.80
N GLU A 39 12.34 4.50 14.65
CA GLU A 39 12.43 5.91 14.25
C GLU A 39 13.58 6.17 13.28
N ALA A 40 14.75 5.60 13.52
CA ALA A 40 15.90 5.71 12.61
C ALA A 40 15.57 5.13 11.22
N LYS A 41 14.93 3.95 11.17
CA LYS A 41 14.48 3.34 9.92
C LYS A 41 13.44 4.21 9.19
N ARG A 42 12.51 4.78 9.92
CA ARG A 42 11.49 5.70 9.39
C ARG A 42 12.14 6.93 8.77
N GLN A 43 13.04 7.59 9.50
CA GLN A 43 13.77 8.76 9.01
C GLN A 43 14.60 8.43 7.77
N GLN A 44 15.27 7.28 7.77
CA GLN A 44 16.01 6.79 6.61
C GLN A 44 15.10 6.63 5.39
N MET A 45 13.93 6.00 5.54
CA MET A 45 12.98 5.83 4.45
C MET A 45 12.49 7.18 3.91
N MET A 46 12.10 8.12 4.78
CA MET A 46 11.60 9.43 4.38
C MET A 46 12.68 10.35 3.79
N SER A 47 13.96 10.12 4.09
CA SER A 47 15.07 10.88 3.51
C SER A 47 15.46 10.44 2.10
N MET A 48 14.99 9.29 1.64
CA MET A 48 15.33 8.73 0.32
C MET A 48 14.89 9.62 -0.83
N PRO A 49 15.69 9.71 -1.91
CA PRO A 49 15.32 10.47 -3.10
C PRO A 49 13.99 10.03 -3.72
N SER A 50 13.67 8.72 -3.67
CA SER A 50 12.41 8.16 -4.14
C SER A 50 11.20 8.67 -3.36
N TYR A 51 11.33 8.86 -2.03
CA TYR A 51 10.27 9.47 -1.22
C TYR A 51 10.06 10.93 -1.62
N ARG A 52 11.14 11.70 -1.78
CA ARG A 52 11.07 13.10 -2.24
C ARG A 52 10.44 13.20 -3.63
N LEU A 53 10.74 12.24 -4.51
CA LEU A 53 10.11 12.17 -5.84
C LEU A 53 8.60 11.99 -5.72
N MET A 54 8.12 11.06 -4.88
CA MET A 54 6.69 10.85 -4.64
C MET A 54 6.01 12.12 -4.08
N VAL A 55 6.65 12.80 -3.12
CA VAL A 55 6.13 14.07 -2.57
C VAL A 55 6.01 15.13 -3.66
N LYS A 56 7.04 15.26 -4.51
CA LYS A 56 6.99 16.19 -5.64
C LYS A 56 5.90 15.81 -6.64
N THR A 57 5.84 14.53 -7.03
CA THR A 57 4.82 14.05 -7.97
C THR A 57 3.41 14.31 -7.45
N SER A 58 3.12 13.97 -6.19
CA SER A 58 1.79 14.23 -5.60
C SER A 58 1.47 15.73 -5.55
N THR A 59 2.46 16.57 -5.27
CA THR A 59 2.27 18.02 -5.23
C THR A 59 1.98 18.58 -6.63
N TYR A 60 2.72 18.15 -7.65
CA TYR A 60 2.53 18.65 -9.02
C TYR A 60 1.25 18.12 -9.65
N MET A 61 0.94 16.83 -9.49
CA MET A 61 -0.23 16.21 -10.10
C MET A 61 -1.53 16.66 -9.47
N ASP A 62 -1.65 16.57 -8.14
CA ASP A 62 -2.90 16.85 -7.43
C ASP A 62 -3.07 18.33 -7.08
N LYS A 63 -1.99 19.05 -6.70
CA LYS A 63 -2.09 20.43 -6.25
C LYS A 63 -2.11 21.43 -7.41
N TYR A 64 -1.35 21.15 -8.47
CA TYR A 64 -1.29 22.04 -9.65
C TYR A 64 -2.19 21.57 -10.79
N PHE A 65 -3.04 20.57 -10.56
CA PHE A 65 -4.01 20.08 -11.54
C PHE A 65 -3.38 19.70 -12.90
N LEU A 66 -2.17 19.18 -12.89
CA LEU A 66 -1.52 18.77 -14.13
C LEU A 66 -2.23 17.56 -14.77
N ASP A 67 -2.84 16.70 -13.97
CA ASP A 67 -3.55 15.50 -14.42
C ASP A 67 -4.75 15.85 -15.33
N PRO A 68 -5.70 16.72 -14.94
CA PRO A 68 -6.76 17.16 -15.82
C PRO A 68 -6.28 17.94 -17.03
N ILE A 69 -5.20 18.72 -16.90
CA ILE A 69 -4.62 19.49 -18.01
C ILE A 69 -4.02 18.54 -19.06
N LEU A 70 -3.31 17.50 -18.62
CA LEU A 70 -2.76 16.47 -19.52
C LEU A 70 -3.89 15.70 -20.24
N GLY A 71 -4.96 15.33 -19.52
CA GLY A 71 -6.11 14.65 -20.09
C GLY A 71 -6.89 15.52 -21.10
N PHE A 72 -6.90 16.85 -20.95
CA PHE A 72 -7.57 17.78 -21.86
C PHE A 72 -6.73 18.14 -23.09
N ILE A 73 -5.42 18.26 -22.94
CA ILE A 73 -4.50 18.67 -24.04
C ILE A 73 -4.11 17.48 -24.91
N LEU A 74 -4.00 16.28 -24.33
CA LEU A 74 -3.53 15.09 -25.05
C LEU A 74 -4.73 14.31 -25.61
N PRO A 75 -4.59 13.66 -26.78
CA PRO A 75 -5.62 12.79 -27.33
C PRO A 75 -6.03 11.72 -26.32
N ALA A 76 -7.33 11.32 -26.35
CA ALA A 76 -7.90 10.34 -25.45
C ALA A 76 -7.03 9.09 -25.30
N GLY A 77 -6.64 8.75 -24.08
CA GLY A 77 -5.79 7.61 -23.74
C GLY A 77 -4.31 7.91 -23.52
N ILE A 78 -3.74 8.97 -24.11
CA ILE A 78 -2.32 9.32 -23.89
C ILE A 78 -2.15 10.01 -22.53
N GLY A 79 -3.11 10.85 -22.13
CA GLY A 79 -3.14 11.50 -20.82
C GLY A 79 -3.15 10.47 -19.69
N ASP A 80 -4.04 9.47 -19.78
CA ASP A 80 -4.18 8.40 -18.80
C ASP A 80 -2.91 7.51 -18.73
N ALA A 81 -2.29 7.23 -19.87
CA ALA A 81 -1.02 6.48 -19.91
C ALA A 81 0.12 7.26 -19.23
N LEU A 82 0.20 8.57 -19.45
CA LEU A 82 1.19 9.43 -18.77
C LEU A 82 0.94 9.49 -17.26
N SER A 83 -0.29 9.66 -16.85
CA SER A 83 -0.67 9.63 -15.41
C SER A 83 -0.26 8.32 -14.76
N SER A 84 -0.45 7.18 -15.44
CA SER A 84 -0.02 5.87 -14.95
C SER A 84 1.50 5.79 -14.75
N VAL A 85 2.30 6.43 -15.63
CA VAL A 85 3.77 6.50 -15.46
C VAL A 85 4.16 7.27 -14.21
N PHE A 86 3.44 8.36 -13.89
CA PHE A 86 3.69 9.13 -12.66
C PHE A 86 3.27 8.38 -11.37
N ALA A 87 2.44 7.36 -11.47
CA ALA A 87 2.10 6.49 -10.35
C ALA A 87 3.19 5.43 -10.04
N PHE A 88 4.08 5.13 -11.00
CA PHE A 88 5.13 4.11 -10.84
C PHE A 88 6.03 4.32 -9.61
N PRO A 89 6.49 5.53 -9.26
CA PRO A 89 7.30 5.75 -8.07
C PRO A 89 6.62 5.28 -6.77
N PHE A 90 5.30 5.37 -6.67
CA PHE A 90 4.54 4.93 -5.49
C PHE A 90 4.51 3.41 -5.39
N VAL A 91 4.30 2.72 -6.51
CA VAL A 91 4.35 1.25 -6.57
C VAL A 91 5.76 0.75 -6.26
N TYR A 92 6.78 1.33 -6.88
CA TYR A 92 8.18 1.00 -6.62
C TYR A 92 8.53 1.18 -5.14
N TYR A 93 8.15 2.31 -4.56
CA TYR A 93 8.49 2.61 -3.17
C TYR A 93 7.81 1.64 -2.19
N SER A 94 6.52 1.37 -2.37
CA SER A 94 5.78 0.45 -1.52
C SER A 94 6.29 -0.99 -1.61
N LEU A 95 6.68 -1.44 -2.81
CA LEU A 95 7.14 -2.80 -3.07
C LEU A 95 8.62 -3.00 -2.70
N CYS A 96 9.50 -2.10 -3.14
CA CYS A 96 10.95 -2.30 -3.05
C CYS A 96 11.57 -1.66 -1.80
N VAL A 97 11.06 -0.51 -1.35
CA VAL A 97 11.63 0.21 -0.20
C VAL A 97 10.93 -0.21 1.10
N VAL A 98 9.61 -0.09 1.15
CA VAL A 98 8.81 -0.50 2.34
C VAL A 98 8.71 -2.01 2.43
N LYS A 99 8.75 -2.71 1.29
CA LYS A 99 8.64 -4.19 1.17
C LYS A 99 7.34 -4.72 1.75
N SER A 100 6.24 -4.04 1.49
CA SER A 100 4.91 -4.41 1.98
C SER A 100 3.96 -4.70 0.83
N ILE A 101 3.63 -5.99 0.64
CA ILE A 101 2.64 -6.41 -0.37
C ILE A 101 1.26 -5.78 -0.13
N PRO A 102 0.71 -5.76 1.11
CA PRO A 102 -0.58 -5.11 1.35
C PRO A 102 -0.58 -3.62 0.97
N LEU A 103 0.49 -2.89 1.30
CA LEU A 103 0.62 -1.49 0.93
C LEU A 103 0.69 -1.31 -0.58
N THR A 104 1.45 -2.16 -1.28
CA THR A 104 1.56 -2.13 -2.75
C THR A 104 0.20 -2.38 -3.40
N LEU A 105 -0.56 -3.37 -2.93
CA LEU A 105 -1.90 -3.64 -3.42
C LEU A 105 -2.86 -2.47 -3.16
N ALA A 106 -2.76 -1.80 -2.01
CA ALA A 106 -3.57 -0.63 -1.71
C ALA A 106 -3.24 0.56 -2.61
N VAL A 107 -1.97 0.77 -2.95
CA VAL A 107 -1.53 1.77 -3.93
C VAL A 107 -2.06 1.44 -5.33
N ILE A 108 -1.95 0.18 -5.75
CA ILE A 108 -2.49 -0.31 -7.03
C ILE A 108 -4.01 -0.13 -7.06
N TYR A 109 -4.71 -0.39 -5.95
CA TYR A 109 -6.16 -0.16 -5.86
C TYR A 109 -6.53 1.28 -6.23
N ASN A 110 -5.85 2.26 -5.67
CA ASN A 110 -6.11 3.66 -5.97
C ASN A 110 -5.87 3.94 -7.47
N ILE A 111 -4.76 3.46 -8.03
CA ILE A 111 -4.44 3.65 -9.45
C ILE A 111 -5.50 3.00 -10.35
N LEU A 112 -5.92 1.76 -10.04
CA LEU A 112 -6.96 1.08 -10.81
C LEU A 112 -8.30 1.79 -10.73
N MET A 113 -8.67 2.29 -9.55
CA MET A 113 -9.90 3.06 -9.39
C MET A 113 -9.87 4.33 -10.23
N ASP A 114 -8.75 5.03 -10.29
CA ASP A 114 -8.61 6.22 -11.14
C ASP A 114 -8.80 5.89 -12.62
N VAL A 115 -8.13 4.83 -13.10
CA VAL A 115 -8.25 4.37 -14.49
C VAL A 115 -9.68 3.95 -14.81
N LEU A 116 -10.34 3.19 -13.91
CA LEU A 116 -11.71 2.75 -14.10
C LEU A 116 -12.69 3.91 -14.15
N ILE A 117 -12.52 4.88 -13.27
CA ILE A 117 -13.36 6.07 -13.23
C ILE A 117 -13.12 6.91 -14.49
N GLY A 118 -11.86 7.09 -14.92
CA GLY A 118 -11.51 7.79 -16.16
C GLY A 118 -12.03 7.14 -17.44
N ALA A 119 -12.25 5.84 -17.42
CA ALA A 119 -12.82 5.11 -18.53
C ALA A 119 -14.34 5.31 -18.71
N ILE A 120 -15.04 5.94 -17.73
CA ILE A 120 -16.50 6.18 -17.79
C ILE A 120 -16.79 7.56 -18.41
N PRO A 121 -17.28 7.64 -19.65
CA PRO A 121 -17.34 8.90 -20.41
C PRO A 121 -18.42 9.92 -19.97
N PHE A 122 -19.29 9.58 -19.01
CA PHE A 122 -20.47 10.38 -18.69
C PHE A 122 -20.54 11.03 -17.30
N CYS A 123 -19.50 10.90 -16.49
CA CYS A 123 -19.49 11.40 -15.10
C CYS A 123 -18.53 12.59 -14.90
N ILE A 124 -18.66 13.65 -15.67
CA ILE A 124 -17.64 14.71 -15.79
C ILE A 124 -17.56 15.66 -14.57
N GLY A 125 -18.63 15.83 -13.79
CA GLY A 125 -18.69 16.87 -12.76
C GLY A 125 -18.14 16.47 -11.39
N ASP A 126 -18.71 15.41 -10.78
CA ASP A 126 -18.32 14.95 -9.43
C ASP A 126 -17.04 14.11 -9.44
N LEU A 127 -16.69 13.57 -10.61
CA LEU A 127 -15.52 12.73 -10.80
C LEU A 127 -14.22 13.50 -10.72
N LEU A 128 -14.15 14.72 -11.23
CA LEU A 128 -12.97 15.57 -11.17
C LEU A 128 -12.46 15.78 -9.72
N ASP A 129 -13.37 15.77 -8.74
CA ASP A 129 -12.98 15.89 -7.33
C ASP A 129 -12.38 14.60 -6.73
N VAL A 130 -12.74 13.44 -7.27
CA VAL A 130 -12.17 12.15 -6.87
C VAL A 130 -10.80 11.93 -7.51
N PHE A 131 -10.62 12.29 -8.78
CA PHE A 131 -9.33 12.23 -9.49
C PHE A 131 -8.27 13.14 -8.88
N LYS A 132 -8.68 14.29 -8.34
CA LYS A 132 -7.78 15.30 -7.78
C LYS A 132 -6.88 14.85 -6.61
N ARG A 133 -7.07 13.64 -6.07
CA ARG A 133 -6.44 13.25 -4.78
C ARG A 133 -5.74 11.90 -4.76
N SER A 134 -5.64 11.19 -5.87
CA SER A 134 -5.07 9.84 -5.86
C SER A 134 -3.61 9.80 -5.45
N TYR A 135 -2.81 10.71 -5.95
CA TYR A 135 -1.39 10.79 -5.61
C TYR A 135 -1.16 11.21 -4.15
N ILE A 136 -1.94 12.19 -3.66
CA ILE A 136 -1.91 12.59 -2.24
C ILE A 136 -2.39 11.45 -1.35
N GLU A 137 -3.44 10.73 -1.74
CA GLU A 137 -3.94 9.58 -1.00
C GLU A 137 -2.91 8.44 -0.96
N ASN A 138 -2.25 8.14 -2.08
CA ASN A 138 -1.16 7.15 -2.13
C ASN A 138 0.02 7.57 -1.25
N LEU A 139 0.40 8.85 -1.28
CA LEU A 139 1.44 9.37 -0.40
C LEU A 139 1.04 9.23 1.07
N ARG A 140 -0.23 9.56 1.42
CA ARG A 140 -0.77 9.41 2.77
C ARG A 140 -0.75 7.96 3.25
N LEU A 141 -1.15 7.01 2.39
CA LEU A 141 -1.11 5.59 2.72
C LEU A 141 0.33 5.13 3.01
N ILE A 142 1.29 5.52 2.16
CA ILE A 142 2.70 5.14 2.32
C ILE A 142 3.27 5.77 3.59
N THR A 143 3.06 7.07 3.80
CA THR A 143 3.58 7.78 4.97
C THR A 143 3.00 7.22 6.26
N GLY A 144 1.68 7.10 6.36
CA GLY A 144 1.02 6.57 7.56
C GLY A 144 1.37 5.11 7.83
N TYR A 145 1.60 4.30 6.78
CA TYR A 145 2.07 2.92 6.95
C TYR A 145 3.49 2.87 7.54
N ILE A 146 4.39 3.75 7.09
CA ILE A 146 5.75 3.89 7.65
C ILE A 146 5.67 4.40 9.10
N GLU A 147 4.69 5.24 9.40
CA GLU A 147 4.43 5.79 10.73
C GLU A 147 3.80 4.81 11.72
N ASP A 148 3.46 3.60 11.27
CA ASP A 148 2.80 2.57 12.08
C ASP A 148 1.39 3.04 12.55
N ASP A 149 0.75 3.92 11.76
CA ASP A 149 -0.60 4.40 12.02
C ASP A 149 -1.62 3.26 11.82
N LYS A 150 -2.28 2.87 12.90
CA LYS A 150 -3.22 1.74 12.92
C LYS A 150 -4.43 1.96 12.02
N GLU A 151 -4.91 3.19 11.91
CA GLU A 151 -6.04 3.52 11.04
C GLU A 151 -5.65 3.34 9.58
N ILE A 152 -4.48 3.86 9.21
CA ILE A 152 -3.92 3.71 7.85
C ILE A 152 -3.64 2.25 7.53
N ILE A 153 -3.05 1.49 8.46
CA ILE A 153 -2.78 0.06 8.27
C ILE A 153 -4.08 -0.71 8.02
N ASN A 154 -5.14 -0.44 8.77
CA ASN A 154 -6.45 -1.06 8.55
C ASN A 154 -7.04 -0.69 7.19
N LYS A 155 -6.90 0.57 6.79
CA LYS A 155 -7.33 1.05 5.47
C LYS A 155 -6.55 0.37 4.34
N VAL A 156 -5.23 0.23 4.49
CA VAL A 156 -4.35 -0.49 3.58
C VAL A 156 -4.78 -1.95 3.44
N ASN A 157 -4.98 -2.65 4.53
CA ASN A 157 -5.40 -4.05 4.52
C ASN A 157 -6.76 -4.24 3.83
N LYS A 158 -7.72 -3.34 4.08
CA LYS A 158 -9.03 -3.37 3.43
C LYS A 158 -8.92 -3.15 1.92
N LYS A 159 -8.13 -2.16 1.48
CA LYS A 159 -7.89 -1.90 0.06
C LYS A 159 -7.15 -3.08 -0.60
N ALA A 160 -6.14 -3.63 0.07
CA ALA A 160 -5.39 -4.79 -0.43
C ALA A 160 -6.30 -6.02 -0.64
N PHE A 161 -7.21 -6.27 0.28
CA PHE A 161 -8.19 -7.34 0.13
C PHE A 161 -9.07 -7.16 -1.11
N TRP A 162 -9.65 -5.96 -1.29
CA TRP A 162 -10.47 -5.68 -2.46
C TRP A 162 -9.69 -5.74 -3.76
N THR A 163 -8.42 -5.31 -3.78
CA THR A 163 -7.55 -5.45 -4.95
C THR A 163 -7.31 -6.92 -5.30
N ALA A 164 -7.04 -7.77 -4.31
CA ALA A 164 -6.86 -9.20 -4.52
C ALA A 164 -8.13 -9.86 -5.09
N VAL A 165 -9.31 -9.50 -4.55
CA VAL A 165 -10.60 -9.97 -5.07
C VAL A 165 -10.80 -9.52 -6.52
N PHE A 166 -10.50 -8.25 -6.81
CA PHE A 166 -10.65 -7.69 -8.15
C PHE A 166 -9.74 -8.39 -9.18
N ILE A 167 -8.48 -8.64 -8.81
CA ILE A 167 -7.54 -9.40 -9.64
C ILE A 167 -8.05 -10.83 -9.88
N ALA A 168 -8.56 -11.50 -8.84
CA ALA A 168 -9.12 -12.85 -8.98
C ALA A 168 -10.33 -12.86 -9.94
N VAL A 169 -11.21 -11.89 -9.86
CA VAL A 169 -12.36 -11.73 -10.76
C VAL A 169 -11.91 -11.51 -12.20
N ILE A 170 -10.92 -10.63 -12.42
CA ILE A 170 -10.37 -10.39 -13.77
C ILE A 170 -9.75 -11.68 -14.34
N CYS A 171 -8.93 -12.38 -13.56
CA CYS A 171 -8.34 -13.63 -14.00
C CYS A 171 -9.41 -14.67 -14.37
N TRP A 172 -10.49 -14.74 -13.59
CA TRP A 172 -11.63 -15.62 -13.89
C TRP A 172 -12.35 -15.22 -15.17
N LEU A 173 -12.59 -13.92 -15.38
CA LEU A 173 -13.20 -13.41 -16.63
C LEU A 173 -12.32 -13.69 -17.85
N ILE A 174 -11.01 -13.47 -17.75
CA ILE A 174 -10.05 -13.80 -18.82
C ILE A 174 -10.13 -15.30 -19.15
N TYR A 175 -10.15 -16.16 -18.13
CA TYR A 175 -10.30 -17.59 -18.32
C TYR A 175 -11.58 -17.95 -19.09
N LEU A 176 -12.71 -17.33 -18.71
CA LEU A 176 -13.98 -17.56 -19.42
C LEU A 176 -13.92 -17.11 -20.88
N VAL A 177 -13.37 -15.92 -21.15
CA VAL A 177 -13.24 -15.40 -22.52
C VAL A 177 -12.36 -16.28 -23.38
N VAL A 178 -11.20 -16.70 -22.86
CA VAL A 178 -10.27 -17.59 -23.56
C VAL A 178 -10.92 -18.96 -23.82
N SER A 179 -11.59 -19.54 -22.82
CA SER A 179 -12.30 -20.80 -22.95
C SER A 179 -13.40 -20.72 -24.01
N TRP A 180 -14.16 -19.65 -24.05
CA TRP A 180 -15.19 -19.39 -25.03
C TRP A 180 -14.61 -19.22 -26.45
N ALA A 181 -13.53 -18.46 -26.58
CA ALA A 181 -12.84 -18.27 -27.86
C ALA A 181 -12.30 -19.59 -28.44
N ILE A 182 -11.72 -20.46 -27.59
CA ILE A 182 -11.28 -21.80 -27.99
C ILE A 182 -12.47 -22.65 -28.44
N SER A 183 -13.58 -22.65 -27.72
CA SER A 183 -14.80 -23.36 -28.07
C SER A 183 -15.36 -22.94 -29.44
N LEU A 184 -15.40 -21.65 -29.70
CA LEU A 184 -15.81 -21.12 -31.01
C LEU A 184 -14.85 -21.54 -32.11
N GLY A 185 -13.54 -21.47 -31.88
CA GLY A 185 -12.52 -21.89 -32.84
C GLY A 185 -12.63 -23.37 -33.20
N THR A 186 -12.83 -24.24 -32.22
CA THR A 186 -13.03 -25.69 -32.45
C THR A 186 -14.33 -25.98 -33.17
N SER A 187 -15.40 -25.27 -32.85
CA SER A 187 -16.68 -25.42 -33.54
C SER A 187 -16.59 -24.97 -35.00
N ALA A 188 -15.94 -23.83 -35.28
CA ALA A 188 -15.71 -23.37 -36.64
C ALA A 188 -14.82 -24.35 -37.45
N TYR A 189 -13.76 -24.88 -36.85
CA TYR A 189 -12.91 -25.88 -37.47
C TYR A 189 -13.69 -27.16 -37.85
N ASN A 190 -14.49 -27.69 -36.92
CA ASN A 190 -15.30 -28.89 -37.16
C ASN A 190 -16.36 -28.65 -38.23
N TRP A 191 -16.96 -27.44 -38.27
CA TRP A 191 -17.92 -27.08 -39.30
C TRP A 191 -17.26 -27.01 -40.69
N ILE A 192 -16.09 -26.40 -40.82
CA ILE A 192 -15.34 -26.32 -42.08
C ILE A 192 -14.91 -27.74 -42.54
N SER A 193 -14.38 -28.56 -41.61
CA SER A 193 -13.93 -29.91 -41.93
C SER A 193 -15.07 -30.87 -42.33
N SER A 194 -16.31 -30.54 -41.98
CA SER A 194 -17.48 -31.33 -42.41
C SER A 194 -17.88 -31.08 -43.87
N TRP A 195 -17.31 -30.11 -44.55
CA TRP A 195 -17.57 -29.76 -45.93
C TRP A 195 -16.58 -30.39 -46.91
N PHE A 196 -15.50 -30.96 -46.39
CA PHE A 196 -14.46 -31.69 -47.14
C PHE A 196 -14.41 -33.16 -46.74
#